data_ae2420d76ef506472cdfd853e8a2a9d2
#
_entry.id   ae2420d76ef506472cdfd853e8a2a9d2
#
_cell.length_a   1.000
_cell.length_b   1.000
_cell.length_c   1.000
_cell.angle_alpha   90.00
_cell.angle_beta   90.00
_cell.angle_gamma   90.00
#
_symmetry.space_group_name_H-M   'P 1'
#
loop_
_entity.id
_entity.type
_entity.pdbx_description
1 polymer ?
#
loop_
_entity_poly.entity_id
_entity_poly.type
_entity_poly.pdbx_seq_one_letter_code
_entity_poly.pdbx_strand_id
1 'polypeptide(L)'
;METESSEGASHVAGTTRAMERMIAMNLIAQIEAEQIAALGKNVPDFKTGDTVRVGYKVTEGTRTRVQNFEGVCISRRNGNGIAGSFTVRKISFGEGVERMFPLYSTNVDSIEVVRRGKVRRAKLYYLRERRGKSARIAEKTNYRPLGGSES
;
A
#
# COMPACT_ATOMS: atom_id res chain seq x y z
N MET A 1 26.70 58.37 -12.61
CA MET A 1 27.12 57.76 -11.34
C MET A 1 26.15 56.64 -11.05
N GLU A 2 26.48 55.49 -11.58
CA GLU A 2 25.64 54.28 -11.47
C GLU A 2 26.44 53.26 -10.69
N THR A 3 25.90 52.83 -9.58
CA THR A 3 26.38 51.66 -8.85
C THR A 3 25.25 50.63 -8.86
N GLU A 4 25.32 49.74 -9.82
CA GLU A 4 24.47 48.55 -9.83
C GLU A 4 24.98 47.52 -8.85
N SER A 5 24.13 47.18 -7.94
CA SER A 5 24.30 46.12 -6.93
C SER A 5 24.09 44.75 -7.57
N SER A 6 25.14 43.98 -7.72
CA SER A 6 25.10 42.57 -8.13
C SER A 6 24.95 41.66 -6.91
N GLU A 7 23.75 41.52 -6.40
CA GLU A 7 23.42 40.53 -5.37
C GLU A 7 22.13 39.76 -5.74
N GLY A 8 22.26 38.67 -6.41
CA GLY A 8 21.08 37.83 -6.71
C GLY A 8 21.39 36.47 -7.31
N ALA A 9 22.62 36.17 -7.69
CA ALA A 9 22.89 34.97 -8.48
C ALA A 9 23.41 33.76 -7.71
N SER A 10 23.71 33.86 -6.42
CA SER A 10 24.36 32.76 -5.67
C SER A 10 23.40 31.84 -4.93
N HIS A 11 22.11 32.18 -4.77
CA HIS A 11 21.20 31.39 -3.96
C HIS A 11 20.48 30.30 -4.75
N VAL A 12 20.33 30.41 -6.05
CA VAL A 12 19.62 29.43 -6.90
C VAL A 12 20.50 28.22 -7.25
N ALA A 13 21.82 28.42 -7.37
CA ALA A 13 22.74 27.37 -7.74
C ALA A 13 22.94 26.29 -6.64
N GLY A 14 22.78 26.65 -5.37
CA GLY A 14 22.90 25.72 -4.23
C GLY A 14 21.75 24.75 -4.13
N THR A 15 20.53 25.18 -4.42
CA THR A 15 19.31 24.37 -4.34
C THR A 15 19.26 23.34 -5.46
N THR A 16 19.68 23.70 -6.67
CA THR A 16 19.72 22.80 -7.82
C THR A 16 20.72 21.65 -7.61
N ARG A 17 21.91 21.98 -7.08
CA ARG A 17 22.96 20.99 -6.80
C ARG A 17 22.60 20.01 -5.66
N ALA A 18 21.87 20.47 -4.65
CA ALA A 18 21.35 19.62 -3.58
C ALA A 18 20.24 18.70 -4.10
N MET A 19 19.35 19.19 -4.96
CA MET A 19 18.35 18.38 -5.64
C MET A 19 18.98 17.33 -6.56
N GLU A 20 19.98 17.69 -7.35
CA GLU A 20 20.71 16.76 -8.22
C GLU A 20 21.41 15.67 -7.42
N ARG A 21 21.98 15.98 -6.25
CA ARG A 21 22.58 14.98 -5.36
C ARG A 21 21.54 14.07 -4.71
N MET A 22 20.40 14.59 -4.30
CA MET A 22 19.27 13.77 -3.81
C MET A 22 18.73 12.87 -4.92
N ILE A 23 18.67 13.36 -6.14
CA ILE A 23 18.26 12.62 -7.32
C ILE A 23 19.26 11.48 -7.63
N ALA A 24 20.55 11.76 -7.59
CA ALA A 24 21.60 10.77 -7.86
C ALA A 24 21.71 9.70 -6.77
N MET A 25 21.36 9.99 -5.51
CA MET A 25 21.45 9.05 -4.41
C MET A 25 20.28 8.05 -4.33
N ASN A 26 19.17 8.29 -5.05
CA ASN A 26 17.98 7.44 -5.02
C ASN A 26 17.48 7.05 -6.43
N LEU A 27 18.40 6.67 -7.31
CA LEU A 27 18.05 6.23 -8.67
C LEU A 27 17.04 5.08 -8.67
N ILE A 28 17.17 4.14 -7.74
CA ILE A 28 16.23 3.03 -7.58
C ILE A 28 14.84 3.54 -7.22
N ALA A 29 14.73 4.49 -6.28
CA ALA A 29 13.46 5.06 -5.88
C ALA A 29 12.76 5.82 -7.03
N GLN A 30 13.53 6.46 -7.92
CA GLN A 30 12.98 7.11 -9.11
C GLN A 30 12.42 6.10 -10.10
N ILE A 31 13.17 5.04 -10.41
CA ILE A 31 12.71 3.97 -11.29
C ILE A 31 11.46 3.31 -10.73
N GLU A 32 11.43 3.04 -9.42
CA GLU A 32 10.23 2.50 -8.76
C GLU A 32 9.03 3.44 -8.88
N ALA A 33 9.21 4.75 -8.67
CA ALA A 33 8.16 5.74 -8.79
C ALA A 33 7.62 5.85 -10.22
N GLU A 34 8.50 5.82 -11.22
CA GLU A 34 8.12 5.79 -12.64
C GLU A 34 7.32 4.54 -12.99
N GLN A 35 7.74 3.38 -12.50
CA GLN A 35 7.04 2.11 -12.72
C GLN A 35 5.66 2.11 -12.04
N ILE A 36 5.55 2.61 -10.83
CA ILE A 36 4.27 2.75 -10.13
C ILE A 36 3.33 3.68 -10.89
N ALA A 37 3.84 4.82 -11.38
CA ALA A 37 3.07 5.75 -12.19
C ALA A 37 2.61 5.12 -13.52
N ALA A 38 3.48 4.36 -14.18
CA ALA A 38 3.17 3.65 -15.43
C ALA A 38 2.10 2.56 -15.23
N LEU A 39 2.08 1.88 -14.09
CA LEU A 39 1.08 0.87 -13.76
C LEU A 39 -0.31 1.47 -13.47
N GLY A 40 -0.39 2.74 -13.11
CA GLY A 40 -1.64 3.48 -12.90
C GLY A 40 -2.60 2.86 -11.88
N LYS A 41 -2.10 1.99 -10.98
CA LYS A 41 -2.92 1.32 -9.97
C LYS A 41 -3.20 2.22 -8.79
N ASN A 42 -4.47 2.38 -8.48
CA ASN A 42 -4.89 3.03 -7.25
C ASN A 42 -4.89 2.01 -6.10
N VAL A 43 -3.87 2.08 -5.24
CA VAL A 43 -3.76 1.26 -4.05
C VAL A 43 -4.33 2.05 -2.87
N PRO A 44 -5.43 1.59 -2.24
CA PRO A 44 -5.99 2.27 -1.09
C PRO A 44 -5.03 2.23 0.10
N ASP A 45 -5.12 3.22 0.96
CA ASP A 45 -4.39 3.19 2.23
C ASP A 45 -5.08 2.25 3.21
N PHE A 46 -4.45 1.13 3.50
CA PHE A 46 -4.90 0.16 4.50
C PHE A 46 -3.74 -0.31 5.35
N LYS A 47 -4.06 -0.82 6.52
CA LYS A 47 -3.08 -1.29 7.51
C LYS A 47 -3.35 -2.75 7.87
N THR A 48 -2.39 -3.35 8.56
CA THR A 48 -2.57 -4.65 9.19
C THR A 48 -3.74 -4.59 10.17
N GLY A 49 -4.62 -5.58 10.12
CA GLY A 49 -5.86 -5.64 10.90
C GLY A 49 -7.11 -5.22 10.13
N ASP A 50 -6.96 -4.53 9.01
CA ASP A 50 -8.09 -4.17 8.16
C ASP A 50 -8.61 -5.38 7.38
N THR A 51 -9.92 -5.43 7.19
CA THR A 51 -10.54 -6.41 6.30
C THR A 51 -10.51 -5.84 4.88
N VAL A 52 -9.86 -6.58 4.00
CA VAL A 52 -9.69 -6.18 2.60
C VAL A 52 -10.28 -7.21 1.67
N ARG A 53 -10.84 -6.73 0.56
CA ARG A 53 -11.30 -7.56 -0.55
C ARG A 53 -10.34 -7.35 -1.71
N VAL A 54 -9.74 -8.42 -2.18
CA VAL A 54 -8.78 -8.42 -3.28
C VAL A 54 -9.40 -9.12 -4.47
N GLY A 55 -9.57 -8.41 -5.58
CA GLY A 55 -9.90 -8.98 -6.88
C GLY A 55 -8.66 -9.58 -7.52
N TYR A 56 -8.63 -10.87 -7.70
CA TYR A 56 -7.49 -11.59 -8.27
C TYR A 56 -7.88 -12.24 -9.60
N LYS A 57 -7.08 -11.98 -10.63
CA LYS A 57 -7.28 -12.57 -11.97
C LYS A 57 -6.81 -14.02 -11.97
N VAL A 58 -7.71 -14.90 -12.35
CA VAL A 58 -7.43 -16.32 -12.55
C VAL A 58 -7.63 -16.65 -14.00
N THR A 59 -6.61 -17.20 -14.62
CA THR A 59 -6.66 -17.67 -16.02
C THR A 59 -6.84 -19.18 -16.01
N GLU A 60 -7.94 -19.63 -16.59
CA GLU A 60 -8.30 -21.05 -16.74
C GLU A 60 -8.41 -21.36 -18.23
N GLY A 61 -7.37 -21.96 -18.80
CA GLY A 61 -7.30 -22.17 -20.24
C GLY A 61 -7.36 -20.87 -21.04
N THR A 62 -8.41 -20.67 -21.80
CA THR A 62 -8.64 -19.44 -22.59
C THR A 62 -9.44 -18.36 -21.89
N ARG A 63 -10.02 -18.67 -20.71
CA ARG A 63 -10.85 -17.74 -19.95
C ARG A 63 -10.07 -17.09 -18.82
N THR A 64 -10.20 -15.78 -18.70
CA THR A 64 -9.71 -15.01 -17.53
C THR A 64 -10.92 -14.50 -16.76
N ARG A 65 -10.96 -14.78 -15.45
CA ARG A 65 -11.98 -14.29 -14.53
C ARG A 65 -11.37 -13.64 -13.30
N VAL A 66 -12.10 -12.73 -12.70
CA VAL A 66 -11.70 -12.12 -11.42
C VAL A 66 -12.36 -12.90 -10.29
N GLN A 67 -11.54 -13.39 -9.36
CA GLN A 67 -11.97 -14.04 -8.14
C GLN A 67 -11.70 -13.14 -6.95
N ASN A 68 -12.73 -12.90 -6.14
CA ASN A 68 -12.59 -12.08 -4.94
C ASN A 68 -12.09 -12.91 -3.75
N PHE A 69 -11.04 -12.41 -3.10
CA PHE A 69 -10.53 -12.95 -1.86
C PHE A 69 -10.69 -11.91 -0.75
N GLU A 70 -11.65 -12.14 0.15
CA GLU A 70 -11.94 -11.25 1.26
C GLU A 70 -11.45 -11.85 2.57
N GLY A 71 -10.73 -11.06 3.34
CA GLY A 71 -10.20 -11.49 4.63
C GLY A 71 -9.45 -10.37 5.35
N VAL A 72 -8.84 -10.73 6.47
CA VAL A 72 -8.08 -9.81 7.31
C VAL A 72 -6.64 -9.75 6.85
N CYS A 73 -6.10 -8.54 6.69
CA CYS A 73 -4.69 -8.33 6.43
C CYS A 73 -3.89 -8.61 7.71
N ILE A 74 -3.13 -9.70 7.73
CA ILE A 74 -2.32 -10.10 8.90
C ILE A 74 -0.91 -9.54 8.87
N SER A 75 -0.40 -9.17 7.70
CA SER A 75 0.98 -8.70 7.56
C SER A 75 1.13 -7.84 6.31
N ARG A 76 1.97 -6.83 6.41
CA ARG A 76 2.46 -6.04 5.27
C ARG A 76 3.98 -6.02 5.29
N ARG A 77 4.59 -6.00 4.10
CA ARG A 77 6.04 -5.90 3.89
C ARG A 77 6.33 -4.79 2.87
N ASN A 78 7.49 -4.17 2.99
CA ASN A 78 8.04 -3.17 2.08
C ASN A 78 7.12 -1.97 1.79
N GLY A 79 6.25 -1.63 2.74
CA GLY A 79 5.40 -0.44 2.64
C GLY A 79 4.55 -0.37 1.37
N ASN A 80 4.55 0.79 0.72
CA ASN A 80 3.82 1.07 -0.51
C ASN A 80 4.71 1.05 -1.77
N GLY A 81 5.97 0.62 -1.66
CA GLY A 81 6.88 0.47 -2.80
C GLY A 81 6.44 -0.63 -3.76
N ILE A 82 7.09 -0.69 -4.92
CA ILE A 82 6.81 -1.70 -5.95
C ILE A 82 6.98 -3.13 -5.46
N ALA A 83 7.94 -3.35 -4.55
CA ALA A 83 8.18 -4.63 -3.87
C ALA A 83 7.22 -4.86 -2.69
N GLY A 84 6.26 -3.96 -2.46
CA GLY A 84 5.27 -4.05 -1.39
C GLY A 84 4.38 -5.27 -1.55
N SER A 85 4.16 -5.98 -0.45
CA SER A 85 3.26 -7.14 -0.41
C SER A 85 2.49 -7.20 0.89
N PHE A 86 1.35 -7.86 0.86
CA PHE A 86 0.52 -8.08 2.03
C PHE A 86 -0.07 -9.48 2.03
N THR A 87 -0.33 -10.00 3.23
CA THR A 87 -0.92 -11.32 3.41
C THR A 87 -2.32 -11.17 3.98
N VAL A 88 -3.28 -11.80 3.34
CA VAL A 88 -4.68 -11.82 3.74
C VAL A 88 -5.04 -13.21 4.25
N ARG A 89 -5.68 -13.27 5.41
CA ARG A 89 -6.19 -14.51 6.02
C ARG A 89 -7.70 -14.49 6.03
N LYS A 90 -8.30 -15.56 5.59
CA LYS A 90 -9.72 -15.84 5.76
C LYS A 90 -9.94 -17.24 6.30
N ILE A 91 -11.09 -17.47 6.89
CA ILE A 91 -11.55 -18.82 7.25
C ILE A 91 -12.55 -19.25 6.17
N SER A 92 -12.24 -20.36 5.52
CA SER A 92 -13.08 -20.97 4.49
C SER A 92 -13.34 -22.41 4.87
N PHE A 93 -14.61 -22.79 5.00
CA PHE A 93 -15.03 -24.16 5.40
C PHE A 93 -14.35 -24.66 6.70
N GLY A 94 -14.19 -23.79 7.68
CA GLY A 94 -13.53 -24.12 8.95
C GLY A 94 -12.00 -24.12 8.90
N GLU A 95 -11.41 -24.01 7.73
CA GLU A 95 -9.97 -23.96 7.51
C GLU A 95 -9.47 -22.51 7.35
N GLY A 96 -8.32 -22.22 7.97
CA GLY A 96 -7.64 -20.94 7.79
C GLY A 96 -6.85 -20.93 6.50
N VAL A 97 -7.20 -20.04 5.56
CA VAL A 97 -6.51 -19.87 4.29
C VAL A 97 -5.79 -18.54 4.30
N GLU A 98 -4.49 -18.55 4.01
CA GLU A 98 -3.67 -17.36 3.88
C GLU A 98 -3.14 -17.24 2.45
N ARG A 99 -3.19 -16.03 1.93
CA ARG A 99 -2.64 -15.73 0.61
C ARG A 99 -1.87 -14.41 0.63
N MET A 100 -0.70 -14.43 0.03
CA MET A 100 0.13 -13.25 -0.15
C MET A 100 -0.14 -12.62 -1.50
N PHE A 101 -0.33 -11.30 -1.52
CA PHE A 101 -0.55 -10.52 -2.71
C PHE A 101 0.50 -9.42 -2.82
N PRO A 102 1.25 -9.34 -3.93
CA PRO A 102 2.05 -8.16 -4.25
C PRO A 102 1.11 -7.00 -4.62
N LEU A 103 1.41 -5.79 -4.11
CA LEU A 103 0.56 -4.60 -4.32
C LEU A 103 0.38 -4.25 -5.79
N TYR A 104 1.46 -4.30 -6.55
CA TYR A 104 1.49 -3.87 -7.96
C TYR A 104 1.51 -5.03 -8.97
N SER A 105 1.15 -6.25 -8.55
CA SER A 105 1.04 -7.38 -9.46
C SER A 105 -0.05 -7.17 -10.51
N THR A 106 0.22 -7.56 -11.75
CA THR A 106 -0.77 -7.55 -12.84
C THR A 106 -1.97 -8.45 -12.58
N ASN A 107 -1.78 -9.50 -11.76
CA ASN A 107 -2.84 -10.43 -11.40
C ASN A 107 -3.80 -9.86 -10.33
N VAL A 108 -3.38 -8.84 -9.59
CA VAL A 108 -4.26 -8.13 -8.65
C VAL A 108 -5.00 -7.05 -9.45
N ASP A 109 -6.31 -7.21 -9.57
CA ASP A 109 -7.17 -6.28 -10.30
C ASP A 109 -7.57 -5.08 -9.45
N SER A 110 -8.13 -5.35 -8.28
CA SER A 110 -8.61 -4.34 -7.35
C SER A 110 -8.30 -4.70 -5.90
N ILE A 111 -8.15 -3.67 -5.07
CA ILE A 111 -8.02 -3.81 -3.62
C ILE A 111 -9.03 -2.85 -2.99
N GLU A 112 -9.95 -3.37 -2.21
CA GLU A 112 -10.97 -2.60 -1.51
C GLU A 112 -10.84 -2.81 0.00
N VAL A 113 -10.98 -1.73 0.77
CA VAL A 113 -11.02 -1.79 2.23
C VAL A 113 -12.47 -1.89 2.67
N VAL A 114 -12.85 -3.06 3.16
CA VAL A 114 -14.23 -3.33 3.61
C VAL A 114 -14.45 -2.79 5.02
N ARG A 115 -13.47 -3.01 5.92
CA ARG A 115 -13.56 -2.63 7.32
C ARG A 115 -12.20 -2.26 7.88
N ARG A 116 -12.15 -1.24 8.71
CA ARG A 116 -10.94 -0.83 9.42
C ARG A 116 -10.85 -1.51 10.78
N GLY A 117 -9.73 -2.18 11.04
CA GLY A 117 -9.49 -2.88 12.29
C GLY A 117 -8.64 -2.07 13.27
N LYS A 118 -8.94 -2.21 14.58
CA LYS A 118 -8.10 -1.67 15.65
C LYS A 118 -7.19 -2.76 16.18
N VAL A 119 -5.91 -2.64 15.90
CA VAL A 119 -4.87 -3.58 16.35
C VAL A 119 -3.69 -2.86 16.95
N ARG A 120 -2.94 -3.54 17.82
CA ARG A 120 -1.75 -3.01 18.49
C ARG A 120 -0.44 -3.47 17.85
N ARG A 121 -0.47 -4.56 17.08
CA ARG A 121 0.72 -5.19 16.49
C ARG A 121 0.76 -5.00 14.98
N ALA A 122 1.96 -4.89 14.44
CA ALA A 122 2.18 -4.81 12.99
C ALA A 122 2.05 -6.16 12.27
N LYS A 123 2.23 -7.26 12.97
CA LYS A 123 2.09 -8.63 12.48
C LYS A 123 1.10 -9.39 13.35
N LEU A 124 0.09 -9.95 12.74
CA LEU A 124 -1.02 -10.61 13.44
C LEU A 124 -0.98 -12.14 13.29
N TYR A 125 0.21 -12.73 13.39
CA TYR A 125 0.37 -14.18 13.25
C TYR A 125 -0.31 -14.97 14.37
N TYR A 126 -0.60 -14.36 15.50
CA TYR A 126 -1.35 -14.98 16.59
C TYR A 126 -2.78 -15.38 16.20
N LEU A 127 -3.34 -14.79 15.14
CA LEU A 127 -4.66 -15.16 14.63
C LEU A 127 -4.70 -16.59 14.07
N ARG A 128 -3.57 -17.18 13.75
CA ARG A 128 -3.47 -18.55 13.28
C ARG A 128 -3.92 -19.55 14.34
N GLU A 129 -3.64 -19.26 15.60
CA GLU A 129 -3.96 -20.09 16.75
C GLU A 129 -5.34 -19.80 17.35
N ARG A 130 -5.90 -18.64 17.04
CA ARG A 130 -7.17 -18.18 17.59
C ARG A 130 -8.33 -18.54 16.67
N ARG A 131 -9.44 -18.96 17.29
CA ARG A 131 -10.70 -19.29 16.59
C ARG A 131 -11.89 -18.64 17.28
N GLY A 132 -12.98 -18.45 16.53
CA GLY A 132 -14.23 -17.90 17.05
C GLY A 132 -14.13 -16.48 17.59
N LYS A 133 -14.65 -16.23 18.77
CA LYS A 133 -14.71 -14.89 19.38
C LYS A 133 -13.34 -14.29 19.64
N SER A 134 -12.33 -15.10 19.98
CA SER A 134 -10.96 -14.63 20.24
C SER A 134 -10.21 -14.18 18.99
N ALA A 135 -10.66 -14.57 17.81
CA ALA A 135 -10.10 -14.17 16.54
C ALA A 135 -10.74 -12.88 15.96
N ARG A 136 -11.76 -12.34 16.61
CA ARG A 136 -12.42 -11.12 16.14
C ARG A 136 -11.55 -9.89 16.42
N ILE A 137 -11.41 -9.06 15.40
CA ILE A 137 -10.74 -7.77 15.50
C ILE A 137 -11.81 -6.70 15.70
N ALA A 138 -11.62 -5.84 16.71
CA ALA A 138 -12.51 -4.73 16.95
C ALA A 138 -12.44 -3.73 15.79
N GLU A 139 -13.58 -3.18 15.41
CA GLU A 139 -13.65 -2.16 14.38
C GLU A 139 -13.18 -0.81 14.92
N LYS A 140 -12.46 -0.07 14.10
CA LYS A 140 -11.99 1.28 14.43
C LYS A 140 -13.12 2.29 14.15
N THR A 141 -13.84 2.67 15.19
CA THR A 141 -14.98 3.60 15.12
C THR A 141 -14.60 5.05 14.79
N ASN A 142 -13.38 5.48 15.14
CA ASN A 142 -12.93 6.86 14.95
C ASN A 142 -11.94 6.97 13.77
N TYR A 143 -12.32 6.45 12.61
CA TYR A 143 -11.53 6.66 11.40
C TYR A 143 -11.87 8.01 10.78
N ARG A 144 -10.95 8.97 10.88
CA ARG A 144 -10.96 10.19 10.08
C ARG A 144 -10.06 9.95 8.88
N PRO A 145 -10.55 9.92 7.63
CA PRO A 145 -9.71 9.80 6.46
C PRO A 145 -8.77 11.01 6.39
N LEU A 146 -7.48 10.76 6.25
CA LEU A 146 -6.49 11.79 5.95
C LEU A 146 -6.72 12.22 4.50
N GLY A 147 -7.37 13.35 4.28
CA GLY A 147 -7.50 13.94 2.94
C GLY A 147 -8.90 14.02 2.34
N GLY A 148 -9.95 14.06 3.15
CA GLY A 148 -11.25 14.53 2.68
C GLY A 148 -11.20 16.05 2.58
N SER A 149 -11.02 16.60 1.38
CA SER A 149 -11.31 18.00 1.09
C SER A 149 -12.81 18.20 1.28
N GLU A 150 -13.18 19.00 2.26
CA GLU A 150 -14.54 19.53 2.36
C GLU A 150 -14.80 20.38 1.11
N SER A 151 -15.83 19.97 0.39
CA SER A 151 -16.46 20.79 -0.64
C SER A 151 -17.49 21.67 0.00
#